data_81c677b7942a90d68025f6d71909f60f
#
_entry.id   81c677b7942a90d68025f6d71909f60f
#
_cell.length_a   1.000
_cell.length_b   1.000
_cell.length_c   1.000
_cell.angle_alpha   90.00
_cell.angle_beta   90.00
_cell.angle_gamma   90.00
#
_symmetry.space_group_name_H-M   'P 1'
#
loop_
_entity.id
_entity.type
_entity.pdbx_description
1 polymer ?
#
loop_
_entity_poly.entity_id
_entity_poly.type
_entity_poly.pdbx_seq_one_letter_code
_entity_poly.pdbx_strand_id
1 'polypeptide(L)'
;RKLLEKELLSQQDFDKLQTNVTSSEAAVKTDNANIDIAKINLNYCYITSPIDGLTGKRQVDPGNILIANDGPTLVNVKTVDPLYVDFTIPERDLGNVRKAMSEGKLKVVLTLEKGSGTGKDGDTYEGELHFLDNAVNNTTGTVLLRATVPNHDMKLWSGQFVTIRLH
;
A
#
# COMPACT_ATOMS: atom_id res chain seq x y z
N ARG A 1 -50.27 9.78 -1.15
CA ARG A 1 -50.54 11.22 -0.88
C ARG A 1 -51.72 11.72 -1.69
N LYS A 2 -51.79 11.55 -3.02
CA LYS A 2 -52.91 12.02 -3.86
C LYS A 2 -54.28 11.45 -3.50
N LEU A 3 -54.34 10.24 -2.87
CA LEU A 3 -55.61 9.61 -2.44
C LEU A 3 -56.10 10.16 -1.10
N LEU A 4 -55.19 10.61 -0.23
CA LEU A 4 -55.51 11.31 1.02
C LEU A 4 -56.09 12.69 0.76
N GLU A 5 -55.50 13.44 -0.20
CA GLU A 5 -56.00 14.77 -0.60
C GLU A 5 -57.41 14.73 -1.21
N LYS A 6 -57.84 13.55 -1.67
CA LYS A 6 -59.20 13.32 -2.22
C LYS A 6 -60.20 12.70 -1.23
N GLU A 7 -59.84 12.63 0.06
CA GLU A 7 -60.67 12.01 1.14
C GLU A 7 -61.05 10.55 0.86
N LEU A 8 -60.34 9.84 -0.01
CA LEU A 8 -60.62 8.45 -0.39
C LEU A 8 -59.99 7.42 0.56
N LEU A 9 -59.20 7.86 1.49
CA LEU A 9 -58.51 7.02 2.49
C LEU A 9 -58.56 7.71 3.86
N SER A 10 -58.82 6.92 4.90
CA SER A 10 -58.70 7.37 6.28
C SER A 10 -57.20 7.64 6.62
N GLN A 11 -56.95 8.65 7.45
CA GLN A 11 -55.60 8.94 7.96
C GLN A 11 -54.96 7.68 8.60
N GLN A 12 -55.75 6.92 9.36
CA GLN A 12 -55.33 5.67 9.98
C GLN A 12 -54.87 4.61 8.96
N ASP A 13 -55.55 4.49 7.85
CA ASP A 13 -55.21 3.51 6.82
C ASP A 13 -53.97 3.96 6.05
N PHE A 14 -53.82 5.26 5.83
CA PHE A 14 -52.59 5.82 5.26
C PHE A 14 -51.37 5.54 6.16
N ASP A 15 -51.47 5.79 7.46
CA ASP A 15 -50.39 5.58 8.40
C ASP A 15 -50.01 4.09 8.51
N LYS A 16 -51.00 3.17 8.45
CA LYS A 16 -50.74 1.73 8.38
C LYS A 16 -49.99 1.34 7.12
N LEU A 17 -50.39 1.85 5.98
CA LEU A 17 -49.72 1.58 4.69
C LEU A 17 -48.31 2.14 4.69
N GLN A 18 -48.14 3.35 5.19
CA GLN A 18 -46.84 3.98 5.33
C GLN A 18 -45.88 3.13 6.23
N THR A 19 -46.40 2.66 7.37
CA THR A 19 -45.62 1.79 8.28
C THR A 19 -45.27 0.47 7.61
N ASN A 20 -46.16 -0.14 6.87
CA ASN A 20 -45.91 -1.38 6.14
C ASN A 20 -44.83 -1.19 5.05
N VAL A 21 -44.88 -0.08 4.31
CA VAL A 21 -43.87 0.27 3.31
C VAL A 21 -42.49 0.44 3.98
N THR A 22 -42.43 1.24 5.05
CA THR A 22 -41.21 1.49 5.79
C THR A 22 -40.60 0.18 6.36
N SER A 23 -41.47 -0.69 6.91
CA SER A 23 -41.06 -2.00 7.41
C SER A 23 -40.52 -2.90 6.30
N SER A 24 -41.17 -2.92 5.14
CA SER A 24 -40.71 -3.69 3.98
C SER A 24 -39.39 -3.15 3.42
N GLU A 25 -39.25 -1.84 3.35
CA GLU A 25 -37.97 -1.20 2.95
C GLU A 25 -36.85 -1.54 3.92
N ALA A 26 -37.12 -1.55 5.23
CA ALA A 26 -36.15 -1.95 6.25
C ALA A 26 -35.76 -3.42 6.11
N ALA A 27 -36.71 -4.31 5.81
CA ALA A 27 -36.47 -5.73 5.57
C ALA A 27 -35.54 -5.91 4.33
N VAL A 28 -35.86 -5.25 3.22
CA VAL A 28 -35.01 -5.29 2.01
C VAL A 28 -33.58 -4.79 2.29
N LYS A 29 -33.47 -3.73 3.10
CA LYS A 29 -32.14 -3.22 3.49
C LYS A 29 -31.36 -4.24 4.34
N THR A 30 -32.03 -4.94 5.24
CA THR A 30 -31.43 -6.01 6.05
C THR A 30 -30.98 -7.17 5.18
N ASP A 31 -31.82 -7.61 4.23
CA ASP A 31 -31.48 -8.70 3.32
C ASP A 31 -30.29 -8.35 2.42
N ASN A 32 -30.24 -7.12 1.92
CA ASN A 32 -29.06 -6.64 1.16
C ASN A 32 -27.79 -6.66 2.02
N ALA A 33 -27.86 -6.26 3.28
CA ALA A 33 -26.71 -6.34 4.19
C ALA A 33 -26.25 -7.80 4.42
N ASN A 34 -27.19 -8.73 4.54
CA ASN A 34 -26.88 -10.16 4.66
C ASN A 34 -26.22 -10.72 3.39
N ILE A 35 -26.67 -10.28 2.22
CA ILE A 35 -26.05 -10.62 0.93
C ILE A 35 -24.60 -10.10 0.90
N ASP A 36 -24.38 -8.88 1.33
CA ASP A 36 -23.02 -8.30 1.33
C ASP A 36 -22.08 -9.02 2.32
N ILE A 37 -22.58 -9.42 3.49
CA ILE A 37 -21.83 -10.27 4.42
C ILE A 37 -21.46 -11.62 3.76
N ALA A 38 -22.41 -12.25 3.08
CA ALA A 38 -22.16 -13.51 2.38
C ALA A 38 -21.12 -13.36 1.26
N LYS A 39 -21.17 -12.25 0.51
CA LYS A 39 -20.16 -11.94 -0.52
C LYS A 39 -18.75 -11.73 0.09
N ILE A 40 -18.67 -11.02 1.22
CA ILE A 40 -17.38 -10.83 1.94
C ILE A 40 -16.83 -12.18 2.37
N ASN A 41 -17.66 -13.06 2.94
CA ASN A 41 -17.23 -14.40 3.33
C ASN A 41 -16.75 -15.23 2.13
N LEU A 42 -17.43 -15.12 1.00
CA LEU A 42 -16.98 -15.76 -0.24
C LEU A 42 -15.63 -15.21 -0.72
N ASN A 43 -15.43 -13.90 -0.65
CA ASN A 43 -14.17 -13.28 -1.03
C ASN A 43 -12.99 -13.73 -0.15
N TYR A 44 -13.22 -14.05 1.11
CA TYR A 44 -12.17 -14.61 1.98
C TYR A 44 -11.69 -16.02 1.55
N CYS A 45 -12.47 -16.73 0.70
CA CYS A 45 -12.03 -17.98 0.11
C CYS A 45 -10.96 -17.78 -1.00
N TYR A 46 -10.79 -16.55 -1.49
CA TYR A 46 -9.86 -16.19 -2.55
C TYR A 46 -8.88 -15.14 -2.03
N ILE A 47 -7.72 -15.59 -1.56
CA ILE A 47 -6.69 -14.71 -1.03
C ILE A 47 -5.85 -14.19 -2.19
N THR A 48 -5.96 -12.89 -2.47
CA THR A 48 -5.20 -12.20 -3.51
C THR A 48 -4.24 -11.20 -2.88
N SER A 49 -3.14 -10.92 -3.57
CA SER A 49 -2.21 -9.87 -3.15
C SER A 49 -2.83 -8.49 -3.36
N PRO A 50 -2.79 -7.58 -2.36
CA PRO A 50 -3.23 -6.19 -2.52
C PRO A 50 -2.21 -5.32 -3.27
N ILE A 51 -1.02 -5.82 -3.53
CA ILE A 51 0.07 -5.12 -4.20
C ILE A 51 0.66 -5.98 -5.31
N ASP A 52 1.17 -5.32 -6.36
CA ASP A 52 1.98 -5.97 -7.38
C ASP A 52 3.40 -6.16 -6.87
N GLY A 53 3.99 -7.33 -7.12
CA GLY A 53 5.33 -7.60 -6.63
C GLY A 53 5.78 -9.05 -6.79
N LEU A 54 6.99 -9.33 -6.34
CA LEU A 54 7.54 -10.68 -6.29
C LEU A 54 7.18 -11.37 -4.97
N THR A 55 6.70 -12.61 -5.10
CA THR A 55 6.43 -13.47 -3.95
C THR A 55 7.71 -14.11 -3.46
N GLY A 56 7.89 -14.10 -2.15
CA GLY A 56 8.95 -14.84 -1.49
C GLY A 56 8.63 -16.33 -1.35
N LYS A 57 9.37 -17.01 -0.47
CA LYS A 57 9.13 -18.40 -0.14
C LYS A 57 7.74 -18.58 0.49
N ARG A 58 6.99 -19.58 0.02
CA ARG A 58 5.77 -20.06 0.69
C ARG A 58 6.12 -20.62 2.08
N GLN A 59 5.42 -20.19 3.11
CA GLN A 59 5.72 -20.57 4.51
C GLN A 59 4.76 -21.61 5.07
N VAL A 60 3.67 -21.91 4.34
CA VAL A 60 2.66 -22.88 4.75
C VAL A 60 2.40 -23.86 3.61
N ASP A 61 2.14 -25.13 3.95
CA ASP A 61 1.88 -26.17 2.97
C ASP A 61 0.38 -26.46 2.83
N PRO A 62 -0.06 -26.99 1.68
CA PRO A 62 -1.42 -27.45 1.50
C PRO A 62 -1.78 -28.49 2.57
N GLY A 63 -2.96 -28.34 3.17
CA GLY A 63 -3.43 -29.18 4.27
C GLY A 63 -3.22 -28.57 5.66
N ASN A 64 -2.44 -27.49 5.79
CA ASN A 64 -2.33 -26.80 7.08
C ASN A 64 -3.60 -25.98 7.35
N ILE A 65 -4.07 -26.04 8.58
CA ILE A 65 -5.17 -25.20 9.06
C ILE A 65 -4.59 -23.87 9.55
N LEU A 66 -5.15 -22.78 9.06
CA LEU A 66 -4.75 -21.43 9.44
C LEU A 66 -5.86 -20.77 10.25
N ILE A 67 -5.47 -20.11 11.32
CA ILE A 67 -6.39 -19.33 12.16
C ILE A 67 -6.21 -17.86 11.82
N ALA A 68 -7.32 -17.16 11.59
CA ALA A 68 -7.29 -15.73 11.33
C ALA A 68 -6.69 -14.98 12.54
N ASN A 69 -5.80 -14.03 12.25
CA ASN A 69 -5.11 -13.16 13.21
C ASN A 69 -4.06 -13.84 14.13
N ASP A 70 -3.90 -15.15 14.10
CA ASP A 70 -2.92 -15.90 14.94
C ASP A 70 -2.20 -17.01 14.15
N GLY A 71 -2.21 -16.92 12.85
CA GLY A 71 -1.58 -17.90 11.96
C GLY A 71 -0.21 -17.46 11.44
N PRO A 72 0.60 -18.42 10.94
CA PRO A 72 1.86 -18.09 10.29
C PRO A 72 1.61 -17.27 9.01
N THR A 73 2.58 -16.46 8.64
CA THR A 73 2.58 -15.74 7.36
C THR A 73 2.49 -16.76 6.21
N LEU A 74 1.58 -16.52 5.25
CA LEU A 74 1.43 -17.39 4.07
C LEU A 74 2.61 -17.22 3.10
N VAL A 75 2.86 -15.98 2.72
CA VAL A 75 3.91 -15.58 1.78
C VAL A 75 4.17 -14.09 1.95
N ASN A 76 5.42 -13.68 1.77
CA ASN A 76 5.76 -12.26 1.70
C ASN A 76 5.75 -11.81 0.24
N VAL A 77 5.09 -10.69 -0.02
CA VAL A 77 5.12 -10.02 -1.33
C VAL A 77 5.88 -8.72 -1.17
N LYS A 78 6.86 -8.47 -2.03
CA LYS A 78 7.62 -7.22 -2.05
C LYS A 78 7.47 -6.55 -3.40
N THR A 79 7.14 -5.26 -3.39
CA THR A 79 7.19 -4.43 -4.58
C THR A 79 8.64 -4.33 -5.03
N VAL A 80 8.89 -4.59 -6.32
CA VAL A 80 10.24 -4.53 -6.91
C VAL A 80 10.40 -3.39 -7.91
N ASP A 81 9.31 -2.76 -8.31
CA ASP A 81 9.30 -1.58 -9.15
C ASP A 81 8.16 -0.65 -8.73
N PRO A 82 8.45 0.60 -8.32
CA PRO A 82 9.78 1.14 -8.06
C PRO A 82 10.42 0.59 -6.77
N LEU A 83 11.75 0.64 -6.70
CA LEU A 83 12.49 0.33 -5.47
C LEU A 83 12.78 1.59 -4.67
N TYR A 84 12.78 1.44 -3.35
CA TYR A 84 13.27 2.45 -2.44
C TYR A 84 14.70 2.14 -2.03
N VAL A 85 15.54 3.16 -2.05
CA VAL A 85 16.94 3.07 -1.64
C VAL A 85 17.13 3.98 -0.45
N ASP A 86 17.48 3.36 0.69
CA ASP A 86 17.74 4.06 1.94
C ASP A 86 19.24 4.27 2.09
N PHE A 87 19.65 5.49 2.37
CA PHE A 87 21.04 5.85 2.61
C PHE A 87 21.13 7.00 3.60
N THR A 88 22.29 7.20 4.18
CA THR A 88 22.51 8.24 5.17
C THR A 88 23.55 9.24 4.72
N ILE A 89 23.37 10.49 5.12
CA ILE A 89 24.36 11.56 4.96
C ILE A 89 24.77 12.12 6.32
N PRO A 90 25.97 12.65 6.48
CA PRO A 90 26.38 13.39 7.69
C PRO A 90 25.50 14.63 7.90
N GLU A 91 25.26 14.98 9.16
CA GLU A 91 24.47 16.17 9.51
C GLU A 91 25.02 17.47 8.89
N ARG A 92 26.33 17.60 8.76
CA ARG A 92 26.98 18.77 8.15
C ARG A 92 26.51 19.05 6.71
N ASP A 93 26.11 18.01 5.98
CA ASP A 93 25.68 18.10 4.57
C ASP A 93 24.18 18.35 4.42
N LEU A 94 23.41 18.25 5.51
CA LEU A 94 21.96 18.43 5.55
C LEU A 94 21.51 19.78 4.98
N GLY A 95 22.23 20.87 5.29
CA GLY A 95 21.90 22.20 4.79
C GLY A 95 21.94 22.30 3.27
N ASN A 96 22.95 21.70 2.65
CA ASN A 96 23.11 21.68 1.19
C ASN A 96 22.02 20.85 0.51
N VAL A 97 21.71 19.67 1.08
CA VAL A 97 20.66 18.80 0.55
C VAL A 97 19.29 19.46 0.65
N ARG A 98 18.95 20.11 1.77
CA ARG A 98 17.70 20.84 1.94
C ARG A 98 17.57 22.00 0.94
N LYS A 99 18.65 22.74 0.70
CA LYS A 99 18.66 23.83 -0.29
C LYS A 99 18.42 23.27 -1.69
N ALA A 100 19.15 22.23 -2.09
CA ALA A 100 18.98 21.59 -3.39
C ALA A 100 17.56 21.01 -3.57
N MET A 101 16.97 20.41 -2.53
CA MET A 101 15.57 19.96 -2.59
C MET A 101 14.57 21.11 -2.76
N SER A 102 14.83 22.29 -2.21
CA SER A 102 13.96 23.45 -2.38
C SER A 102 14.06 24.09 -3.77
N GLU A 103 15.18 23.92 -4.44
CA GLU A 103 15.44 24.41 -5.79
C GLU A 103 14.93 23.47 -6.89
N GLY A 104 14.67 22.20 -6.53
CA GLY A 104 14.13 21.20 -7.45
C GLY A 104 14.29 19.76 -6.91
N LYS A 105 13.93 18.80 -7.74
CA LYS A 105 14.12 17.38 -7.40
C LYS A 105 15.60 17.01 -7.51
N LEU A 106 16.16 16.53 -6.42
CA LEU A 106 17.53 16.07 -6.34
C LEU A 106 17.65 14.69 -7.02
N LYS A 107 18.51 14.61 -8.01
CA LYS A 107 18.78 13.35 -8.70
C LYS A 107 19.75 12.50 -7.90
N VAL A 108 19.47 11.21 -7.89
CA VAL A 108 20.29 10.21 -7.23
C VAL A 108 20.77 9.21 -8.26
N VAL A 109 22.07 9.01 -8.35
CA VAL A 109 22.65 8.00 -9.24
C VAL A 109 23.19 6.85 -8.40
N LEU A 110 22.64 5.67 -8.66
CA LEU A 110 23.09 4.42 -8.06
C LEU A 110 24.07 3.73 -8.99
N THR A 111 25.14 3.19 -8.43
CA THR A 111 26.09 2.35 -9.14
C THR A 111 26.18 1.00 -8.45
N LEU A 112 26.02 -0.08 -9.21
CA LEU A 112 26.21 -1.44 -8.71
C LEU A 112 27.68 -1.71 -8.48
N GLU A 113 28.00 -2.22 -7.30
CA GLU A 113 29.35 -2.67 -6.98
C GLU A 113 29.62 -4.07 -7.57
N LYS A 114 30.92 -4.32 -7.82
CA LYS A 114 31.40 -5.57 -8.40
C LYS A 114 30.99 -6.79 -7.58
N GLY A 115 30.27 -7.72 -8.20
CA GLY A 115 29.78 -8.93 -7.51
C GLY A 115 28.46 -8.75 -6.75
N SER A 116 27.81 -7.60 -6.83
CA SER A 116 26.53 -7.34 -6.16
C SER A 116 25.35 -7.55 -7.12
N GLY A 117 24.80 -8.75 -7.16
CA GLY A 117 23.54 -9.05 -7.85
C GLY A 117 23.67 -9.45 -9.32
N THR A 118 22.55 -9.30 -10.07
CA THR A 118 22.41 -9.76 -11.46
C THR A 118 22.79 -8.70 -12.51
N GLY A 119 23.07 -7.48 -12.09
CA GLY A 119 23.54 -6.39 -12.97
C GLY A 119 24.99 -6.55 -13.38
N LYS A 120 25.40 -5.87 -14.45
CA LYS A 120 26.81 -5.77 -14.83
C LYS A 120 27.51 -4.77 -13.91
N ASP A 121 28.83 -4.99 -13.70
CA ASP A 121 29.66 -4.03 -12.98
C ASP A 121 29.58 -2.65 -13.63
N GLY A 122 29.24 -1.62 -12.82
CA GLY A 122 29.14 -0.25 -13.29
C GLY A 122 27.80 0.12 -13.92
N ASP A 123 26.80 -0.78 -13.93
CA ASP A 123 25.43 -0.38 -14.30
C ASP A 123 24.96 0.74 -13.36
N THR A 124 24.47 1.83 -13.95
CA THR A 124 23.99 3.00 -13.23
C THR A 124 22.49 3.13 -13.40
N TYR A 125 21.81 3.48 -12.31
CA TYR A 125 20.37 3.71 -12.27
C TYR A 125 20.12 5.11 -11.75
N GLU A 126 19.25 5.85 -12.42
CA GLU A 126 18.84 7.18 -11.98
C GLU A 126 17.55 7.09 -11.17
N GLY A 127 17.51 7.82 -10.07
CA GLY A 127 16.35 7.97 -9.22
C GLY A 127 16.18 9.39 -8.74
N GLU A 128 15.10 9.61 -8.00
CA GLU A 128 14.79 10.90 -7.40
C GLU A 128 14.78 10.78 -5.89
N LEU A 129 15.35 11.77 -5.20
CA LEU A 129 15.22 11.87 -3.75
C LEU A 129 13.78 12.23 -3.40
N HIS A 130 13.13 11.33 -2.66
CA HIS A 130 11.71 11.46 -2.32
C HIS A 130 11.49 11.85 -0.85
N PHE A 131 12.39 11.42 0.03
CA PHE A 131 12.21 11.61 1.46
C PHE A 131 13.52 11.96 2.14
N LEU A 132 13.45 12.91 3.07
CA LEU A 132 14.50 13.32 3.99
C LEU A 132 13.93 13.22 5.40
N ASP A 133 14.57 12.47 6.27
CA ASP A 133 14.14 12.31 7.65
C ASP A 133 14.18 13.65 8.41
N ASN A 134 13.26 13.81 9.35
CA ASN A 134 13.16 14.99 10.18
C ASN A 134 14.05 14.94 11.44
N ALA A 135 14.73 13.82 11.65
CA ALA A 135 15.58 13.58 12.81
C ALA A 135 17.01 13.19 12.41
N VAL A 136 17.96 13.68 13.19
CA VAL A 136 19.37 13.24 13.14
C VAL A 136 19.51 12.04 14.09
N ASN A 137 20.12 10.98 13.62
CA ASN A 137 20.51 9.87 14.47
C ASN A 137 21.68 10.31 15.38
N ASN A 138 21.41 10.49 16.65
CA ASN A 138 22.37 11.01 17.63
C ASN A 138 23.59 10.08 17.85
N THR A 139 23.46 8.80 17.53
CA THR A 139 24.54 7.82 17.71
C THR A 139 25.57 7.91 16.57
N THR A 140 25.09 8.18 15.35
CA THR A 140 25.92 8.17 14.14
C THR A 140 26.18 9.56 13.56
N GLY A 141 25.44 10.60 14.02
CA GLY A 141 25.49 11.96 13.46
C GLY A 141 25.03 12.01 12.00
N THR A 142 24.09 11.14 11.61
CA THR A 142 23.62 11.03 10.23
C THR A 142 22.12 11.22 10.12
N VAL A 143 21.66 11.62 8.94
CA VAL A 143 20.25 11.76 8.57
C VAL A 143 19.93 10.73 7.50
N LEU A 144 18.77 10.07 7.64
CA LEU A 144 18.29 9.10 6.68
C LEU A 144 17.63 9.79 5.49
N LEU A 145 17.95 9.35 4.31
CA LEU A 145 17.33 9.74 3.04
C LEU A 145 16.77 8.51 2.33
N ARG A 146 15.72 8.72 1.57
CA ARG A 146 15.14 7.70 0.72
C ARG A 146 14.95 8.22 -0.69
N ALA A 147 15.52 7.51 -1.65
CA ALA A 147 15.31 7.75 -3.07
C ALA A 147 14.41 6.69 -3.67
N THR A 148 13.65 7.08 -4.68
CA THR A 148 12.84 6.17 -5.50
C THR A 148 13.55 5.94 -6.82
N VAL A 149 13.73 4.68 -7.17
CA VAL A 149 14.46 4.26 -8.37
C VAL A 149 13.60 3.29 -9.18
N PRO A 150 13.35 3.55 -10.47
CA PRO A 150 12.66 2.60 -11.33
C PRO A 150 13.54 1.35 -11.56
N ASN A 151 12.90 0.18 -11.58
CA ASN A 151 13.56 -1.11 -11.75
C ASN A 151 12.82 -1.98 -12.76
N HIS A 152 12.49 -1.41 -13.91
CA HIS A 152 11.70 -2.10 -14.96
C HIS A 152 12.37 -3.38 -15.47
N ASP A 153 13.69 -3.42 -15.46
CA ASP A 153 14.49 -4.59 -15.88
C ASP A 153 14.70 -5.63 -14.77
N MET A 154 14.16 -5.37 -13.56
CA MET A 154 14.23 -6.23 -12.37
C MET A 154 15.65 -6.69 -12.00
N LYS A 155 16.69 -5.90 -12.33
CA LYS A 155 18.07 -6.24 -12.00
C LYS A 155 18.47 -5.85 -10.58
N LEU A 156 17.83 -4.82 -10.03
CA LEU A 156 18.03 -4.42 -8.64
C LEU A 156 17.24 -5.34 -7.72
N TRP A 157 17.86 -5.74 -6.62
CA TRP A 157 17.27 -6.66 -5.65
C TRP A 157 17.14 -6.04 -4.26
N SER A 158 16.02 -6.33 -3.58
CA SER A 158 15.80 -5.84 -2.22
C SER A 158 16.85 -6.41 -1.25
N GLY A 159 17.55 -5.51 -0.52
CA GLY A 159 18.64 -5.87 0.40
C GLY A 159 20.02 -5.86 -0.24
N GLN A 160 20.14 -5.45 -1.48
CA GLN A 160 21.40 -5.28 -2.18
C GLN A 160 22.10 -3.97 -1.75
N PHE A 161 23.42 -4.00 -1.60
CA PHE A 161 24.23 -2.81 -1.36
C PHE A 161 24.58 -2.12 -2.68
N VAL A 162 24.50 -0.80 -2.67
CA VAL A 162 24.75 0.04 -3.83
C VAL A 162 25.54 1.28 -3.43
N THR A 163 26.38 1.79 -4.33
CA THR A 163 27.04 3.07 -4.14
C THR A 163 26.16 4.19 -4.70
N ILE A 164 25.96 5.25 -3.91
CA ILE A 164 25.06 6.35 -4.23
C ILE A 164 25.85 7.65 -4.42
N ARG A 165 25.48 8.40 -5.45
CA ARG A 165 25.94 9.78 -5.67
C ARG A 165 24.72 10.69 -5.82
N LEU A 166 24.76 11.82 -5.11
CA LEU A 166 23.78 12.91 -5.21
C LEU A 166 24.27 13.95 -6.22
N HIS A 167 23.36 14.40 -7.08
CA HIS A 167 23.63 15.42 -8.11
C HIS A 167 22.64 16.56 -8.02
#